data_119b8cd0b3ff76b3de63446c730f2c18
#
_entry.id   119b8cd0b3ff76b3de63446c730f2c18
#
_cell.length_a   1.000
_cell.length_b   1.000
_cell.length_c   1.000
_cell.angle_alpha   90.00
_cell.angle_beta   90.00
_cell.angle_gamma   90.00
#
_symmetry.space_group_name_H-M   'P 1'
#
loop_
_entity.id
_entity.type
_entity.pdbx_description
1 polymer ?
#
loop_
_entity_poly.entity_id
_entity_poly.type
_entity_poly.pdbx_seq_one_letter_code
_entity_poly.pdbx_strand_id
1 'polypeptide(L)'
;MTKNISRRKFTKAAAASSVFSLIPGKVLGANEKVNVAFIGCGGQGGGIAHNVYNTKHVNAVALCDVAMGTGHTAGTEKKFNGIPKFKDFRKMFDKMGKEIDAV
;
A
#
# COMPACT_ATOMS: atom_id res chain seq x y z
N MET A 1 -22.07 20.03 4.64
CA MET A 1 -21.60 20.23 4.25
C MET A 1 -20.67 20.09 3.98
N THR A 2 -20.58 19.94 3.74
CA THR A 2 -19.60 19.70 3.34
C THR A 2 -18.69 20.54 3.26
N LYS A 3 -17.78 20.44 3.66
CA LYS A 3 -16.86 21.14 3.48
C LYS A 3 -16.40 21.01 2.25
N ASN A 4 -16.31 21.79 1.70
CA ASN A 4 -16.01 21.78 0.38
C ASN A 4 -14.57 22.00 0.15
N ILE A 5 -13.94 20.97 -0.36
CA ILE A 5 -12.56 21.06 -0.84
C ILE A 5 -12.67 21.30 -2.33
N SER A 6 -12.02 22.36 -2.83
CA SER A 6 -12.02 22.63 -4.26
C SER A 6 -11.30 21.54 -5.03
N ARG A 7 -11.62 21.39 -6.31
CA ARG A 7 -10.95 20.38 -7.14
C ARG A 7 -9.45 20.59 -7.16
N ARG A 8 -9.00 21.84 -7.26
CA ARG A 8 -7.58 22.15 -7.26
C ARG A 8 -6.91 21.71 -5.97
N LYS A 9 -7.53 21.98 -4.85
CA LYS A 9 -6.98 21.62 -3.54
C LYS A 9 -6.93 20.10 -3.36
N PHE A 10 -7.99 19.41 -3.81
CA PHE A 10 -8.03 17.96 -3.75
C PHE A 10 -6.93 17.34 -4.63
N THR A 11 -6.75 17.87 -5.84
CA THR A 11 -5.74 17.38 -6.76
C THR A 11 -4.33 17.55 -6.19
N LYS A 12 -4.06 18.68 -5.55
CA LYS A 12 -2.76 18.89 -4.92
C LYS A 12 -2.50 17.89 -3.79
N ALA A 13 -3.52 17.63 -2.96
CA ALA A 13 -3.38 16.68 -1.89
C ALA A 13 -3.16 15.27 -2.43
N ALA A 14 -3.89 14.88 -3.47
CA ALA A 14 -3.73 13.58 -4.09
C ALA A 14 -2.34 13.41 -4.70
N ALA A 15 -1.81 14.45 -5.33
CA ALA A 15 -0.48 14.40 -5.92
C ALA A 15 0.60 14.27 -4.84
N ALA A 16 0.43 14.96 -3.71
CA ALA A 16 1.40 14.91 -2.63
C ALA A 16 1.44 13.53 -1.97
N SER A 17 0.33 12.80 -1.98
CA SER A 17 0.25 11.47 -1.39
C SER A 17 0.09 10.39 -2.45
N SER A 18 0.66 10.59 -3.64
CA SER A 18 0.45 9.70 -4.77
C SER A 18 1.00 8.29 -4.57
N VAL A 19 1.94 8.09 -3.67
CA VAL A 19 2.57 6.80 -3.47
C VAL A 19 1.73 5.90 -2.58
N PHE A 20 1.16 6.44 -1.52
CA PHE A 20 0.33 5.65 -0.61
C PHE A 20 -0.55 6.59 0.22
N SER A 21 -1.56 5.99 0.86
CA SER A 21 -2.49 6.70 1.73
C SER A 21 -2.31 6.23 3.17
N LEU A 22 -2.20 7.16 4.10
CA LEU A 22 -2.06 6.83 5.51
C LEU A 22 -3.41 6.47 6.13
N ILE A 23 -3.37 5.50 7.03
CA ILE A 23 -4.56 5.11 7.78
C ILE A 23 -4.82 6.19 8.84
N PRO A 24 -6.04 6.76 8.90
CA PRO A 24 -6.35 7.78 9.89
C PRO A 24 -6.10 7.31 11.32
N GLY A 25 -5.65 8.20 12.15
CA GLY A 25 -5.40 7.90 13.56
C GLY A 25 -4.02 7.39 13.89
N LYS A 26 -3.20 7.14 12.90
CA LYS A 26 -1.82 6.73 13.13
C LYS A 26 -0.91 7.94 13.14
N VAL A 27 -0.01 7.96 14.10
CA VAL A 27 1.04 8.98 14.17
C VAL A 27 2.36 8.25 14.30
N LEU A 28 3.25 8.49 13.35
CA LEU A 28 4.53 7.81 13.31
C LEU A 28 5.66 8.77 13.66
N GLY A 29 6.65 8.25 14.39
CA GLY A 29 7.85 9.01 14.68
C GLY A 29 8.71 9.16 13.43
N ALA A 30 9.61 10.15 13.45
CA ALA A 30 10.44 10.46 12.28
C ALA A 30 11.34 9.31 11.84
N ASN A 31 11.74 8.45 12.76
CA ASN A 31 12.64 7.35 12.46
C ASN A 31 11.93 6.00 12.32
N GLU A 32 10.61 6.00 12.39
CA GLU A 32 9.85 4.77 12.27
C GLU A 32 9.56 4.48 10.80
N LYS A 33 9.53 3.20 10.45
CA LYS A 33 9.12 2.79 9.12
C LYS A 33 7.62 2.64 9.08
N VAL A 34 7.05 2.94 7.92
CA VAL A 34 5.61 2.80 7.69
C VAL A 34 5.33 1.35 7.28
N ASN A 35 4.36 0.71 7.92
CA ASN A 35 3.93 -0.63 7.53
C ASN A 35 2.94 -0.50 6.38
N VAL A 36 3.33 -0.96 5.21
CA VAL A 36 2.58 -0.77 3.98
C VAL A 36 2.07 -2.10 3.45
N ALA A 37 0.80 -2.12 3.03
CA ALA A 37 0.25 -3.21 2.27
C ALA A 37 0.15 -2.75 0.81
N PHE A 38 0.62 -3.56 -0.12
CA PHE A 38 0.55 -3.22 -1.54
C PHE A 38 -0.65 -3.89 -2.16
N ILE A 39 -1.55 -3.08 -2.72
CA ILE A 39 -2.74 -3.54 -3.42
C ILE A 39 -2.55 -3.29 -4.90
N GLY A 40 -2.72 -4.33 -5.71
CA GLY A 40 -2.41 -4.25 -7.14
C GLY A 40 -0.93 -4.50 -7.37
N CYS A 41 -0.54 -5.77 -7.42
CA CYS A 41 0.88 -6.16 -7.36
C CYS A 41 1.47 -6.60 -8.70
N GLY A 42 0.68 -6.61 -9.77
CA GLY A 42 1.16 -7.04 -11.07
C GLY A 42 1.54 -5.88 -11.97
N GLY A 43 2.41 -6.11 -12.92
CA GLY A 43 2.79 -5.11 -13.90
C GLY A 43 3.30 -3.82 -13.26
N GLN A 44 2.66 -2.70 -13.59
CA GLN A 44 3.05 -1.39 -13.09
C GLN A 44 2.94 -1.31 -11.57
N GLY A 45 1.91 -1.92 -10.99
CA GLY A 45 1.75 -1.95 -9.54
C GLY A 45 2.91 -2.64 -8.85
N GLY A 46 3.42 -3.72 -9.44
CA GLY A 46 4.60 -4.40 -8.92
C GLY A 46 5.83 -3.52 -8.98
N GLY A 47 6.00 -2.77 -10.06
CA GLY A 47 7.10 -1.82 -10.19
C GLY A 47 7.05 -0.72 -9.13
N ILE A 48 5.86 -0.21 -8.87
CA ILE A 48 5.67 0.81 -7.83
C ILE A 48 6.00 0.23 -6.46
N ALA A 49 5.57 -0.99 -6.18
CA ALA A 49 5.86 -1.65 -4.91
C ALA A 49 7.38 -1.79 -4.70
N HIS A 50 8.10 -2.20 -5.73
CA HIS A 50 9.56 -2.30 -5.66
C HIS A 50 10.19 -0.95 -5.37
N ASN A 51 9.75 0.10 -6.04
CA ASN A 51 10.31 1.44 -5.87
C ASN A 51 10.06 1.98 -4.46
N VAL A 52 8.85 1.82 -3.96
CA VAL A 52 8.51 2.27 -2.61
C VAL A 52 9.32 1.51 -1.56
N TYR A 53 9.42 0.20 -1.72
CA TYR A 53 10.17 -0.63 -0.79
C TYR A 53 11.65 -0.25 -0.79
N ASN A 54 12.21 0.07 -1.96
CA ASN A 54 13.61 0.41 -2.08
C ASN A 54 13.98 1.75 -1.45
N THR A 55 13.01 2.57 -1.07
CA THR A 55 13.30 3.80 -0.31
C THR A 55 13.80 3.49 1.09
N LYS A 56 13.56 2.29 1.58
CA LYS A 56 13.92 1.83 2.92
C LYS A 56 13.17 2.54 4.05
N HIS A 57 12.09 3.23 3.70
CA HIS A 57 11.24 3.91 4.68
C HIS A 57 9.97 3.13 5.00
N VAL A 58 9.79 1.96 4.38
CA VAL A 58 8.58 1.16 4.57
C VAL A 58 8.91 -0.29 4.89
N ASN A 59 8.01 -0.92 5.63
CA ASN A 59 7.99 -2.37 5.80
C ASN A 59 6.85 -2.88 4.95
N ALA A 60 7.10 -3.87 4.10
CA ALA A 60 6.05 -4.52 3.33
C ALA A 60 5.41 -5.58 4.23
N VAL A 61 4.14 -5.41 4.59
CA VAL A 61 3.48 -6.32 5.53
C VAL A 61 2.43 -7.21 4.88
N ALA A 62 1.93 -6.86 3.71
CA ALA A 62 0.97 -7.69 2.99
C ALA A 62 0.94 -7.34 1.51
N LEU A 63 0.55 -8.31 0.70
CA LEU A 63 0.30 -8.11 -0.73
C LEU A 63 -1.14 -8.48 -1.02
N CYS A 64 -1.79 -7.75 -1.90
CA CYS A 64 -3.15 -8.05 -2.32
C CYS A 64 -3.31 -7.79 -3.81
N ASP A 65 -3.88 -8.77 -4.52
CA ASP A 65 -4.20 -8.63 -5.94
C ASP A 65 -5.19 -9.72 -6.31
N VAL A 66 -6.19 -9.39 -7.10
CA VAL A 66 -7.19 -10.37 -7.52
C VAL A 66 -6.54 -11.51 -8.31
N ALA A 67 -5.40 -11.26 -8.95
CA ALA A 67 -4.65 -12.26 -9.70
C ALA A 67 -3.51 -12.90 -8.89
N MET A 68 -3.56 -12.78 -7.56
CA MET A 68 -2.53 -13.36 -6.71
C MET A 68 -2.38 -14.85 -6.97
N GLY A 69 -1.14 -15.32 -7.03
CA GLY A 69 -0.84 -16.70 -7.31
C GLY A 69 -0.70 -17.04 -8.78
N THR A 70 -0.88 -16.06 -9.67
CA THR A 70 -0.70 -16.27 -11.11
C THR A 70 0.64 -15.70 -11.55
N GLY A 71 1.00 -15.94 -12.82
CA GLY A 71 2.22 -15.38 -13.39
C GLY A 71 2.25 -13.86 -13.39
N HIS A 72 1.08 -13.22 -13.36
CA HIS A 72 0.98 -11.77 -13.37
C HIS A 72 1.62 -11.12 -12.13
N THR A 73 1.54 -11.77 -10.99
CA THR A 73 2.08 -11.25 -9.73
C THR A 73 3.35 -11.97 -9.26
N ALA A 74 3.84 -12.93 -10.05
CA ALA A 74 4.93 -13.81 -9.62
C ALA A 74 6.20 -13.06 -9.22
N GLY A 75 6.58 -12.05 -9.97
CA GLY A 75 7.78 -11.26 -9.67
C GLY A 75 7.68 -10.53 -8.33
N THR A 76 6.52 -9.95 -8.06
CA THR A 76 6.30 -9.24 -6.80
C THR A 76 6.22 -10.23 -5.64
N GLU A 77 5.58 -11.38 -5.84
CA GLU A 77 5.52 -12.41 -4.81
C GLU A 77 6.91 -12.93 -4.45
N LYS A 78 7.78 -13.05 -5.43
CA LYS A 78 9.15 -13.49 -5.21
C LYS A 78 9.95 -12.45 -4.43
N LYS A 79 9.78 -11.17 -4.78
CA LYS A 79 10.46 -10.07 -4.10
C LYS A 79 10.07 -10.00 -2.61
N PHE A 80 8.79 -10.17 -2.33
CA PHE A 80 8.26 -10.07 -0.98
C PHE A 80 7.87 -11.45 -0.45
N ASN A 81 8.77 -12.41 -0.63
CA ASN A 81 8.51 -13.77 -0.18
C ASN A 81 8.34 -13.81 1.34
N GLY A 82 7.39 -14.57 1.79
CA GLY A 82 7.17 -14.80 3.22
C GLY A 82 6.15 -13.88 3.88
N ILE A 83 5.66 -12.86 3.19
CA ILE A 83 4.62 -12.02 3.77
C ILE A 83 3.23 -12.51 3.34
N PRO A 84 2.17 -12.22 4.13
CA PRO A 84 0.81 -12.65 3.80
C PRO A 84 0.34 -12.11 2.45
N LYS A 85 -0.41 -12.93 1.72
CA LYS A 85 -0.94 -12.59 0.41
C LYS A 85 -2.44 -12.79 0.39
N PHE A 86 -3.15 -11.88 -0.25
CA PHE A 86 -4.61 -11.90 -0.29
C PHE A 86 -5.10 -11.62 -1.70
N LYS A 87 -6.24 -12.19 -2.05
CA LYS A 87 -6.93 -11.88 -3.31
C LYS A 87 -8.00 -10.82 -3.13
N ASP A 88 -8.48 -10.63 -1.91
CA ASP A 88 -9.56 -9.71 -1.59
C ASP A 88 -9.06 -8.73 -0.52
N PHE A 89 -9.00 -7.45 -0.86
CA PHE A 89 -8.48 -6.44 0.06
C PHE A 89 -9.33 -6.32 1.34
N ARG A 90 -10.61 -6.65 1.26
CA ARG A 90 -11.47 -6.59 2.44
C ARG A 90 -11.06 -7.63 3.47
N LYS A 91 -10.71 -8.82 2.99
CA LYS A 91 -10.22 -9.89 3.87
C LYS A 91 -8.86 -9.52 4.46
N MET A 92 -8.03 -8.85 3.68
CA MET A 92 -6.74 -8.37 4.16
C MET A 92 -6.93 -7.38 5.32
N PHE A 93 -7.82 -6.41 5.17
CA PHE A 93 -8.08 -5.44 6.24
C PHE A 93 -8.74 -6.07 7.45
N ASP A 94 -9.62 -7.05 7.26
CA ASP A 94 -10.24 -7.75 8.38
C ASP A 94 -9.19 -8.46 9.22
N LYS A 95 -8.21 -9.07 8.58
CA LYS A 95 -7.20 -9.85 9.28
C LYS A 95 -6.04 -9.01 9.77
N MET A 96 -5.63 -8.01 9.04
CA MET A 96 -4.38 -7.29 9.27
C MET A 96 -4.53 -5.79 9.43
N GLY A 97 -5.74 -5.26 9.48
CA GLY A 97 -5.95 -3.81 9.48
C GLY A 97 -5.18 -3.07 10.56
N LYS A 98 -4.99 -3.68 11.71
CA LYS A 98 -4.27 -3.04 12.82
C LYS A 98 -2.77 -2.94 12.57
N GLU A 99 -2.25 -3.77 11.67
CA GLU A 99 -0.81 -3.80 11.37
C GLU A 99 -0.44 -2.94 10.17
N ILE A 100 -1.44 -2.43 9.45
CA ILE A 100 -1.22 -1.66 8.23
C ILE A 100 -1.33 -0.18 8.54
N ASP A 101 -0.28 0.57 8.22
CA ASP A 101 -0.26 2.02 8.39
C ASP A 101 -0.67 2.74 7.11
N ALA A 102 -0.39 2.15 5.96
CA ALA A 102 -0.68 2.75 4.67
C ALA A 102 -0.85 1.69 3.59
N VAL A 103 -1.50 2.05 2.51
CA VAL A 103 -1.67 1.19 1.34
C VAL A 103 -1.28 1.95 0.08
#